data_9e900cf2e93cbb8578594962d646b3a9
#
_entry.id   9e900cf2e93cbb8578594962d646b3a9
#
_cell.length_a   1.000
_cell.length_b   1.000
_cell.length_c   1.000
_cell.angle_alpha   90.00
_cell.angle_beta   90.00
_cell.angle_gamma   90.00
#
_symmetry.space_group_name_H-M   'P 1'
#
loop_
_entity.id
_entity.type
_entity.pdbx_description
1 polymer ?
#
loop_
_entity_poly.entity_id
_entity_poly.type
_entity_poly.pdbx_seq_one_letter_code
_entity_poly.pdbx_strand_id
1 'polypeptide(L)' 'MENVPQIKVISTQRACEILSEHGLRTDPNKLGLGLQQKVYPFGVAIKSNRWIYEIYENLLRQWIAERTA' A
#
# COMPACT_ATOMS: atom_id res chain seq x y z
N MET A 1 28.76 11.45 -6.98
CA MET A 1 27.92 10.24 -6.95
C MET A 1 26.46 10.64 -7.06
N GLU A 2 25.77 10.06 -7.99
CA GLU A 2 24.37 10.42 -8.22
C GLU A 2 23.47 9.62 -7.30
N ASN A 3 22.45 10.29 -6.76
CA ASN A 3 21.40 9.62 -6.00
C ASN A 3 20.31 9.18 -6.95
N VAL A 4 20.11 7.89 -7.03
CA VAL A 4 19.02 7.33 -7.82
C VAL A 4 17.82 7.16 -6.91
N PRO A 5 16.66 7.75 -7.27
CA PRO A 5 15.46 7.54 -6.47
C PRO A 5 15.14 6.05 -6.36
N GLN A 6 14.77 5.63 -5.18
CA GLN A 6 14.48 4.23 -4.91
C GLN A 6 12.98 3.99 -4.81
N ILE A 7 12.53 2.88 -5.38
CA ILE A 7 11.14 2.44 -5.19
C ILE A 7 11.09 1.78 -3.83
N LYS A 8 10.26 2.31 -2.93
CA LYS A 8 10.13 1.76 -1.60
C LYS A 8 8.83 0.99 -1.50
N VAL A 9 8.96 -0.32 -1.37
CA VAL A 9 7.83 -1.24 -1.26
C VAL A 9 7.73 -1.69 0.19
N ILE A 10 6.50 -1.68 0.72
CA ILE A 10 6.23 -2.12 2.08
C ILE A 10 5.26 -3.28 2.06
N SER A 11 5.23 -4.05 3.16
CA SER A 11 4.33 -5.18 3.28
C SER A 11 2.89 -4.72 3.52
N THR A 12 1.94 -5.63 3.29
CA THR A 12 0.53 -5.34 3.61
C THR A 12 0.36 -5.06 5.09
N GLN A 13 1.09 -5.78 5.94
CA GLN A 13 1.00 -5.56 7.38
C GLN A 13 1.49 -4.16 7.75
N ARG A 14 2.62 -3.74 7.18
CA ARG A 14 3.15 -2.40 7.46
C ARG A 14 2.22 -1.32 6.93
N ALA A 15 1.62 -1.54 5.76
CA ALA A 15 0.65 -0.60 5.22
C ALA A 15 -0.56 -0.47 6.15
N CYS A 16 -1.03 -1.58 6.71
CA CYS A 16 -2.14 -1.54 7.66
C CYS A 16 -1.77 -0.75 8.90
N GLU A 17 -0.53 -0.89 9.38
CA GLU A 17 -0.06 -0.12 10.53
C GLU A 17 -0.08 1.38 10.25
N ILE A 18 0.43 1.77 9.09
CA ILE A 18 0.45 3.18 8.70
C ILE A 18 -0.96 3.73 8.58
N LEU A 19 -1.85 2.99 7.93
CA LEU A 19 -3.25 3.42 7.79
C LEU A 19 -3.93 3.55 9.14
N SER A 20 -3.65 2.62 10.06
CA SER A 20 -4.21 2.67 11.40
C SER A 20 -3.75 3.91 12.16
N GLU A 21 -2.48 4.30 11.99
CA GLU A 21 -1.95 5.52 12.60
C GLU A 21 -2.70 6.76 12.13
N HIS A 22 -3.28 6.71 10.95
CA HIS A 22 -4.04 7.81 10.38
C HIS A 22 -5.55 7.61 10.48
N GLY A 23 -5.97 6.67 11.30
CA GLY A 23 -7.39 6.52 11.64
C GLY A 23 -8.16 5.52 10.80
N LEU A 24 -7.54 4.91 9.78
CA LEU A 24 -8.23 3.91 8.97
C LEU A 24 -7.83 2.52 9.43
N ARG A 25 -8.76 1.82 10.05
CA ARG A 25 -8.51 0.45 10.50
C ARG A 25 -8.79 -0.52 9.37
N THR A 26 -7.81 -1.31 9.03
CA THR A 26 -7.94 -2.33 8.02
C THR A 26 -7.06 -3.52 8.40
N ASP A 27 -7.17 -4.60 7.66
CA ASP A 27 -6.37 -5.78 7.91
C ASP A 27 -5.74 -6.24 6.58
N PRO A 28 -4.71 -7.10 6.62
CA PRO A 28 -4.04 -7.54 5.39
C PRO A 28 -4.96 -8.22 4.39
N ASN A 29 -5.96 -8.96 4.85
CA ASN A 29 -6.90 -9.62 3.95
C ASN A 29 -7.74 -8.61 3.19
N LYS A 30 -8.29 -7.64 3.90
CA LYS A 30 -9.11 -6.61 3.29
C LYS A 30 -8.29 -5.74 2.35
N LEU A 31 -7.07 -5.40 2.78
CA LEU A 31 -6.18 -4.61 1.95
C LEU A 31 -5.82 -5.37 0.68
N GLY A 32 -5.50 -6.65 0.80
CA GLY A 32 -5.20 -7.48 -0.35
C GLY A 32 -6.37 -7.59 -1.32
N LEU A 33 -7.58 -7.75 -0.81
CA LEU A 33 -8.77 -7.78 -1.66
C LEU A 33 -8.95 -6.47 -2.42
N GLY A 34 -8.72 -5.35 -1.74
CA GLY A 34 -8.81 -4.04 -2.39
C GLY A 34 -7.79 -3.87 -3.49
N LEU A 35 -6.58 -4.38 -3.30
CA LEU A 35 -5.56 -4.34 -4.33
C LEU A 35 -5.94 -5.24 -5.51
N GLN A 36 -6.50 -6.42 -5.25
CA GLN A 36 -6.96 -7.31 -6.31
C GLN A 36 -8.05 -6.66 -7.14
N GLN A 37 -8.93 -5.91 -6.51
CA GLN A 37 -10.04 -5.23 -7.17
C GLN A 37 -9.64 -3.88 -7.74
N LYS A 38 -8.39 -3.47 -7.54
CA LYS A 38 -7.84 -2.21 -8.07
C LYS A 38 -8.57 -0.98 -7.52
N VAL A 39 -9.09 -1.08 -6.30
CA VAL A 39 -9.74 0.07 -5.65
C VAL A 39 -8.76 0.89 -4.84
N TYR A 40 -7.56 0.37 -4.59
CA TYR A 40 -6.50 1.11 -3.90
C TYR A 40 -5.40 1.44 -4.90
N PRO A 41 -5.15 2.73 -5.16
CA PRO A 41 -4.17 3.13 -6.18
C PRO A 41 -2.72 3.13 -5.72
N PHE A 42 -2.45 2.72 -4.48
CA PHE A 42 -1.10 2.80 -3.92
C PHE A 42 -0.33 1.49 -4.01
N GLY A 43 -0.85 0.49 -4.69
CA GLY A 43 -0.17 -0.77 -4.83
C GLY A 43 -0.77 -1.64 -5.91
N VAL A 44 -0.19 -2.82 -6.07
CA VAL A 44 -0.63 -3.79 -7.07
C VAL A 44 -0.73 -5.18 -6.45
N ALA A 45 -1.57 -6.01 -7.04
CA ALA A 45 -1.69 -7.42 -6.68
C ALA A 45 -1.31 -8.24 -7.91
N ILE A 46 -0.39 -9.17 -7.72
CA ILE A 46 0.14 -10.00 -8.80
C ILE A 46 -0.25 -11.44 -8.51
N LYS A 47 -0.95 -12.05 -9.45
CA LYS A 47 -1.36 -13.44 -9.34
C LYS A 47 -0.25 -14.35 -9.84
N SER A 48 0.22 -15.23 -8.97
CA SER A 48 1.17 -16.28 -9.31
C SER A 48 0.60 -17.59 -8.76
N ASN A 49 1.41 -18.45 -8.13
CA ASN A 49 0.88 -19.57 -7.37
C ASN A 49 0.07 -19.11 -6.18
N ARG A 50 0.34 -17.89 -5.74
CA ARG A 50 -0.40 -17.20 -4.70
C ARG A 50 -0.41 -15.73 -5.06
N TRP A 51 -1.21 -14.93 -4.33
CA TRP A 51 -1.23 -13.50 -4.54
C TRP A 51 -0.01 -12.85 -3.91
N ILE A 52 0.65 -11.98 -4.68
CA ILE A 52 1.79 -11.19 -4.24
C ILE A 52 1.34 -9.73 -4.27
N TYR A 53 1.61 -9.00 -3.19
CA TYR A 53 1.18 -7.61 -3.06
C TYR A 53 2.40 -6.71 -2.97
N GLU A 54 2.40 -5.65 -3.76
CA GLU A 54 3.43 -4.60 -3.70
C GLU A 54 2.75 -3.29 -3.40
N ILE A 55 3.09 -2.69 -2.27
CA ILE A 55 2.52 -1.41 -1.85
C ILE A 55 3.64 -0.41 -1.84
N TYR A 56 3.45 0.68 -2.59
CA TYR A 56 4.46 1.71 -2.74
C TYR A 56 4.24 2.79 -1.70
N GLU A 57 5.22 2.96 -0.82
CA GLU A 57 5.06 3.84 0.34
C GLU A 57 4.72 5.27 -0.06
N ASN A 58 5.36 5.81 -1.11
CA ASN A 58 5.08 7.16 -1.56
C ASN A 58 3.64 7.35 -1.97
N LEU A 59 3.10 6.38 -2.73
CA LEU A 59 1.72 6.45 -3.17
C LEU A 59 0.75 6.31 -2.00
N LEU A 60 1.09 5.44 -1.05
CA LEU A 60 0.26 5.26 0.13
C LEU A 60 0.19 6.56 0.94
N ARG A 61 1.33 7.20 1.17
CA ARG A 61 1.36 8.44 1.94
C ARG A 61 0.64 9.57 1.21
N GLN A 62 0.76 9.62 -0.11
CA GLN A 62 0.03 10.60 -0.91
C GLN A 62 -1.48 10.36 -0.80
N TRP A 63 -1.89 9.11 -0.90
CA TRP A 63 -3.30 8.71 -0.77
C TRP A 63 -3.86 9.14 0.59
N ILE A 64 -3.08 8.94 1.65
CA ILE A 64 -3.46 9.36 3.00
C ILE A 64 -3.56 10.88 3.07
N ALA A 65 -2.58 11.58 2.52
CA ALA A 65 -2.55 13.04 2.57
C ALA A 65 -3.77 13.67 1.88
N GLU A 66 -4.24 13.04 0.82
CA GLU A 66 -5.42 13.53 0.10
C GLU A 66 -6.71 13.37 0.90
N ARG A 67 -6.70 12.52 1.93
CA ARG A 67 -7.87 12.18 2.73
C ARG A 67 -7.81 12.72 4.15
N THR A 68 -6.68 13.25 4.56
CA THR A 68 -6.53 13.87 5.87
C THR A 68 -6.67 15.38 5.72
N ALA A 69 -7.40 15.96 6.64
CA ALA A 69 -7.62 17.40 6.62
C ALA A 69 -6.45 18.13 7.27
#